data_0bb4bdc2111cfbb32363ef348dfc8fd2
#
_entry.id   0bb4bdc2111cfbb32363ef348dfc8fd2
#
_cell.length_a   1.000
_cell.length_b   1.000
_cell.length_c   1.000
_cell.angle_alpha   90.00
_cell.angle_beta   90.00
_cell.angle_gamma   90.00
#
_symmetry.space_group_name_H-M   'P 1'
#
loop_
_entity.id
_entity.type
_entity.pdbx_description
1 polymer ?
#
loop_
_entity_poly.entity_id
_entity_poly.type
_entity_poly.pdbx_seq_one_letter_code
_entity_poly.pdbx_strand_id
1 'polypeptide(L)'
;MSLDTDRSVDEIAGGTARSEVPPEGRKFYYGDVTLVGTTDLSLADLDRRAPAPYGLSPLWQAPYGTLRGESGRYYMPVRFNHVTMTPRLHLPVTPHGGQAVDADAAARSFYGYIQSDVVGDRWLLRSRGKPGRGFSFEVTPGDKAVWREEGIMELQMRQVGPAMQMYHPDPDMDWYYLALVTEITGTILDDPVVGVGGWELAWSNAGALDWRELAVPRRCEDMWMIYVNRYDDGSVEGAALYANARGSGVGMLVENNVGRGLRNIRSEVFVDSAGSPSRLQWSSEGRTWEWTADNPSSLTSPRNPSYLWYMGQVRELGNDRCIASSYAYAEVLPRTIGLAEHAS
;
A
#
# COMPACT_ATOMS: atom_id res chain seq x y z
N MET A 1 5.74 -36.99 6.29
CA MET A 1 4.88 -36.59 5.16
C MET A 1 5.65 -35.48 4.49
N SER A 2 6.35 -35.80 3.40
CA SER A 2 7.17 -34.85 2.67
C SER A 2 6.22 -33.85 2.03
N LEU A 3 6.26 -32.59 2.45
CA LEU A 3 5.61 -31.51 1.73
C LEU A 3 6.30 -31.42 0.36
N ASP A 4 5.52 -31.57 -0.67
CA ASP A 4 5.93 -31.46 -2.06
C ASP A 4 6.40 -30.02 -2.29
N THR A 5 7.70 -29.79 -2.07
CA THR A 5 8.34 -28.46 -2.17
C THR A 5 8.53 -28.03 -3.63
N ASP A 6 8.05 -28.82 -4.58
CA ASP A 6 8.30 -28.64 -6.01
C ASP A 6 7.10 -28.08 -6.80
N ARG A 7 6.10 -27.50 -6.11
CA ARG A 7 5.10 -26.69 -6.81
C ARG A 7 5.76 -25.42 -7.33
N SER A 8 5.67 -25.23 -8.63
CA SER A 8 6.18 -24.00 -9.22
C SER A 8 5.46 -22.79 -8.61
N VAL A 9 6.19 -21.72 -8.38
CA VAL A 9 5.65 -20.47 -7.82
C VAL A 9 4.49 -19.94 -8.68
N ASP A 10 4.57 -20.17 -10.00
CA ASP A 10 3.53 -19.78 -10.95
C ASP A 10 2.21 -20.52 -10.76
N GLU A 11 2.24 -21.80 -10.33
CA GLU A 11 1.02 -22.58 -10.04
C GLU A 11 0.28 -22.05 -8.80
N ILE A 12 1.04 -21.55 -7.81
CA ILE A 12 0.47 -20.98 -6.58
C ILE A 12 -0.07 -19.58 -6.85
N ALA A 13 0.57 -18.84 -7.75
CA ALA A 13 0.35 -17.43 -7.96
C ALA A 13 -0.51 -17.08 -9.18
N GLY A 14 -1.11 -18.06 -9.85
CA GLY A 14 -2.02 -17.76 -10.96
C GLY A 14 -1.35 -17.24 -12.23
N GLY A 15 -0.16 -17.73 -12.58
CA GLY A 15 0.47 -17.43 -13.87
C GLY A 15 1.24 -16.11 -13.94
N THR A 16 1.81 -15.69 -12.83
CA THR A 16 2.61 -14.45 -12.75
C THR A 16 4.04 -14.65 -13.23
N ALA A 17 4.68 -13.57 -13.70
CA ALA A 17 6.06 -13.60 -14.13
C ALA A 17 7.02 -13.89 -12.96
N ARG A 18 8.03 -14.72 -13.20
CA ARG A 18 9.13 -15.00 -12.29
C ARG A 18 10.35 -14.16 -12.61
N SER A 19 11.10 -13.79 -11.58
CA SER A 19 12.52 -13.47 -11.75
C SER A 19 13.36 -14.74 -11.62
N GLU A 20 14.56 -14.73 -12.17
CA GLU A 20 15.53 -15.79 -11.89
C GLU A 20 15.89 -15.81 -10.41
N VAL A 21 16.08 -17.00 -9.85
CA VAL A 21 16.57 -17.14 -8.48
C VAL A 21 18.00 -16.59 -8.43
N PRO A 22 18.31 -15.68 -7.49
CA PRO A 22 19.65 -15.13 -7.37
C PRO A 22 20.70 -16.24 -7.12
N PRO A 23 21.91 -16.12 -7.67
CA PRO A 23 22.99 -17.04 -7.38
C PRO A 23 23.29 -17.09 -5.88
N GLU A 24 23.73 -18.26 -5.41
CA GLU A 24 24.10 -18.46 -4.02
C GLU A 24 25.13 -17.42 -3.54
N GLY A 25 24.90 -16.84 -2.36
CA GLY A 25 25.75 -15.80 -1.78
C GLY A 25 25.55 -14.39 -2.32
N ARG A 26 24.70 -14.20 -3.31
CA ARG A 26 24.37 -12.87 -3.82
C ARG A 26 23.47 -12.12 -2.83
N LYS A 27 23.76 -10.82 -2.61
CA LYS A 27 22.87 -9.94 -1.87
C LYS A 27 21.60 -9.69 -2.66
N PHE A 28 20.47 -9.73 -1.97
CA PHE A 28 19.17 -9.49 -2.57
C PHE A 28 18.97 -8.01 -2.91
N TYR A 29 18.31 -7.78 -4.06
CA TYR A 29 17.82 -6.48 -4.52
C TYR A 29 16.41 -6.65 -5.09
N TYR A 30 15.69 -5.56 -5.39
CA TYR A 30 14.35 -5.62 -6.00
C TYR A 30 14.29 -6.46 -7.28
N GLY A 31 15.30 -6.37 -8.12
CA GLY A 31 15.38 -7.18 -9.33
C GLY A 31 15.46 -8.69 -9.07
N ASP A 32 15.71 -9.07 -7.84
CA ASP A 32 15.83 -10.46 -7.43
C ASP A 32 14.52 -11.03 -6.83
N VAL A 33 13.41 -10.27 -6.82
CA VAL A 33 12.10 -10.77 -6.40
C VAL A 33 11.69 -11.92 -7.30
N THR A 34 11.45 -13.09 -6.69
CA THR A 34 11.12 -14.31 -7.43
C THR A 34 9.77 -14.22 -8.12
N LEU A 35 8.78 -13.67 -7.41
CA LEU A 35 7.43 -13.50 -7.91
C LEU A 35 7.04 -12.02 -7.89
N VAL A 36 6.54 -11.53 -9.00
CA VAL A 36 5.80 -10.26 -9.11
C VAL A 36 4.66 -10.46 -10.07
N GLY A 37 3.45 -10.15 -9.64
CA GLY A 37 2.28 -10.31 -10.48
C GLY A 37 1.00 -9.89 -9.80
N THR A 38 -0.09 -10.45 -10.23
CA THR A 38 -1.42 -10.16 -9.69
C THR A 38 -2.14 -11.44 -9.27
N THR A 39 -3.04 -11.33 -8.31
CA THR A 39 -3.90 -12.42 -7.86
C THR A 39 -5.25 -11.90 -7.42
N ASP A 40 -6.29 -12.69 -7.60
CA ASP A 40 -7.59 -12.39 -7.00
C ASP A 40 -7.55 -12.72 -5.52
N LEU A 41 -7.89 -11.75 -4.69
CA LEU A 41 -8.00 -11.96 -3.26
C LEU A 41 -9.16 -12.91 -2.96
N SER A 42 -8.94 -13.90 -2.13
CA SER A 42 -9.94 -14.86 -1.68
C SER A 42 -10.15 -14.82 -0.16
N LEU A 43 -11.24 -15.41 0.32
CA LEU A 43 -11.44 -15.59 1.77
C LEU A 43 -10.34 -16.45 2.42
N ALA A 44 -9.73 -17.36 1.66
CA ALA A 44 -8.65 -18.20 2.16
C ALA A 44 -7.37 -17.38 2.45
N ASP A 45 -7.10 -16.34 1.68
CA ASP A 45 -5.96 -15.42 1.94
C ASP A 45 -6.15 -14.62 3.23
N LEU A 46 -7.39 -14.46 3.66
CA LEU A 46 -7.77 -13.71 4.85
C LEU A 46 -7.93 -14.60 6.08
N ASP A 47 -8.19 -15.89 5.90
CA ASP A 47 -8.29 -16.83 7.02
C ASP A 47 -6.89 -17.19 7.53
N ARG A 48 -6.50 -16.55 8.59
CA ARG A 48 -5.19 -16.77 9.26
C ARG A 48 -4.98 -18.18 9.82
N ARG A 49 -5.99 -19.02 9.78
CA ARG A 49 -5.92 -20.45 10.13
C ARG A 49 -5.62 -21.31 8.92
N ALA A 50 -5.78 -20.78 7.72
CA ALA A 50 -5.41 -21.48 6.49
C ALA A 50 -3.87 -21.60 6.40
N PRO A 51 -3.34 -22.62 5.71
CA PRO A 51 -1.93 -22.70 5.40
C PRO A 51 -1.49 -21.43 4.64
N ALA A 52 -0.51 -20.74 5.20
CA ALA A 52 0.02 -19.53 4.57
C ALA A 52 0.84 -19.86 3.33
N PRO A 53 0.90 -18.96 2.35
CA PRO A 53 1.76 -19.12 1.19
C PRO A 53 3.22 -19.39 1.59
N TYR A 54 3.88 -20.28 0.88
CA TYR A 54 5.29 -20.64 1.09
C TYR A 54 5.64 -21.12 2.51
N GLY A 55 4.66 -21.50 3.33
CA GLY A 55 4.88 -21.89 4.73
C GLY A 55 5.26 -20.73 5.66
N LEU A 56 5.03 -19.50 5.22
CA LEU A 56 5.30 -18.29 6.01
C LEU A 56 4.24 -18.05 7.08
N SER A 57 4.61 -17.32 8.11
CA SER A 57 3.68 -16.90 9.16
C SER A 57 3.03 -15.56 8.83
N PRO A 58 1.72 -15.36 9.11
CA PRO A 58 1.10 -14.05 8.98
C PRO A 58 1.82 -13.02 9.87
N LEU A 59 2.24 -11.91 9.28
CA LEU A 59 2.98 -10.87 9.98
C LEU A 59 2.04 -9.73 10.40
N TRP A 60 1.46 -9.02 9.43
CA TRP A 60 0.52 -7.93 9.66
C TRP A 60 -0.42 -7.74 8.48
N GLN A 61 -1.41 -6.92 8.70
CA GLN A 61 -2.24 -6.34 7.65
C GLN A 61 -2.46 -4.86 7.94
N ALA A 62 -2.42 -4.03 6.92
CA ALA A 62 -2.50 -2.59 7.07
C ALA A 62 -3.50 -1.98 6.09
N PRO A 63 -4.74 -1.69 6.50
CA PRO A 63 -5.58 -0.76 5.77
C PRO A 63 -5.07 0.67 5.97
N TYR A 64 -5.01 1.44 4.90
CA TYR A 64 -4.67 2.86 4.92
C TYR A 64 -5.36 3.61 3.77
N GLY A 65 -5.40 4.93 3.89
CA GLY A 65 -5.92 5.79 2.86
C GLY A 65 -5.25 7.15 2.86
N THR A 66 -5.31 7.82 1.72
CA THR A 66 -4.97 9.23 1.56
C THR A 66 -6.16 9.93 0.94
N LEU A 67 -6.75 10.83 1.71
CA LEU A 67 -8.10 11.32 1.47
C LEU A 67 -8.14 12.84 1.52
N ARG A 68 -8.91 13.43 0.61
CA ARG A 68 -9.27 14.85 0.65
C ARG A 68 -10.65 14.99 1.28
N GLY A 69 -10.76 15.87 2.27
CA GLY A 69 -12.03 16.28 2.84
C GLY A 69 -12.64 17.45 2.07
N GLU A 70 -13.95 17.57 2.10
CA GLU A 70 -14.67 18.75 1.58
C GLU A 70 -14.26 20.03 2.33
N SER A 71 -13.81 19.91 3.57
CA SER A 71 -13.23 21.02 4.36
C SER A 71 -11.89 21.54 3.82
N GLY A 72 -11.31 20.90 2.80
CA GLY A 72 -9.96 21.19 2.29
C GLY A 72 -8.84 20.55 3.11
N ARG A 73 -9.16 19.73 4.10
CA ARG A 73 -8.17 18.96 4.88
C ARG A 73 -7.77 17.71 4.12
N TYR A 74 -6.56 17.22 4.42
CA TYR A 74 -6.09 15.92 4.00
C TYR A 74 -5.98 15.00 5.20
N TYR A 75 -6.38 13.75 5.01
CA TYR A 75 -6.39 12.72 6.04
C TYR A 75 -5.62 11.50 5.57
N MET A 76 -4.87 10.89 6.48
CA MET A 76 -4.17 9.63 6.22
C MET A 76 -4.41 8.62 7.35
N PRO A 77 -5.59 8.00 7.43
CA PRO A 77 -5.81 6.92 8.38
C PRO A 77 -4.94 5.71 8.04
N VAL A 78 -4.28 5.15 9.05
CA VAL A 78 -3.47 3.93 8.94
C VAL A 78 -3.66 3.06 10.17
N ARG A 79 -3.81 1.75 9.97
CA ARG A 79 -3.73 0.74 11.02
C ARG A 79 -2.81 -0.41 10.63
N PHE A 80 -1.88 -0.74 11.50
CA PHE A 80 -1.08 -1.95 11.40
C PHE A 80 -1.65 -3.03 12.33
N ASN A 81 -2.53 -3.87 11.79
CA ASN A 81 -3.13 -4.94 12.57
C ASN A 81 -2.20 -6.16 12.58
N HIS A 82 -1.74 -6.56 13.75
CA HIS A 82 -1.11 -7.86 13.97
C HIS A 82 -2.16 -8.98 14.02
N VAL A 83 -1.71 -10.22 14.13
CA VAL A 83 -2.61 -11.40 14.07
C VAL A 83 -3.76 -11.33 15.07
N THR A 84 -3.49 -10.88 16.30
CA THR A 84 -4.46 -10.87 17.40
C THR A 84 -4.65 -9.53 18.06
N MET A 85 -3.87 -8.53 17.65
CA MET A 85 -3.87 -7.20 18.25
C MET A 85 -3.84 -6.10 17.21
N THR A 86 -4.45 -4.96 17.53
CA THR A 86 -4.32 -3.73 16.76
C THR A 86 -3.81 -2.60 17.64
N PRO A 87 -2.86 -1.78 17.17
CA PRO A 87 -2.50 -0.53 17.80
C PRO A 87 -3.62 0.50 17.64
N ARG A 88 -3.47 1.68 18.21
CA ARG A 88 -4.36 2.81 17.97
C ARG A 88 -4.32 3.23 16.51
N LEU A 89 -5.43 3.78 16.04
CA LEU A 89 -5.49 4.46 14.76
C LEU A 89 -4.41 5.55 14.71
N HIS A 90 -3.64 5.56 13.66
CA HIS A 90 -2.78 6.68 13.30
C HIS A 90 -3.53 7.52 12.27
N LEU A 91 -3.82 8.77 12.60
CA LEU A 91 -4.60 9.69 11.75
C LEU A 91 -3.87 11.02 11.58
N PRO A 92 -2.86 11.11 10.72
CA PRO A 92 -2.33 12.37 10.25
C PRO A 92 -3.40 13.20 9.54
N VAL A 93 -3.45 14.48 9.89
CA VAL A 93 -4.36 15.46 9.29
C VAL A 93 -3.55 16.69 8.92
N THR A 94 -3.69 17.19 7.70
CA THR A 94 -3.08 18.47 7.32
C THR A 94 -4.17 19.51 7.15
N PRO A 95 -4.23 20.53 8.00
CA PRO A 95 -4.75 21.81 7.60
C PRO A 95 -3.79 22.47 6.58
N HIS A 96 -4.25 23.36 5.73
CA HIS A 96 -3.38 24.14 4.86
C HIS A 96 -2.19 24.71 5.65
N GLY A 97 -0.97 24.26 5.33
CA GLY A 97 0.27 24.79 5.87
C GLY A 97 0.83 24.16 7.16
N GLY A 98 0.35 23.01 7.62
CA GLY A 98 0.95 22.34 8.78
C GLY A 98 0.48 20.91 8.98
N GLN A 99 1.32 20.13 9.63
CA GLN A 99 1.01 18.74 9.97
C GLN A 99 0.48 18.66 11.40
N ALA A 100 -0.59 17.93 11.59
CA ALA A 100 -1.02 17.48 12.90
C ALA A 100 -1.48 16.03 12.84
N VAL A 101 -1.16 15.26 13.87
CA VAL A 101 -1.90 14.01 14.15
C VAL A 101 -3.12 14.43 14.96
N ASP A 102 -4.32 13.99 14.56
CA ASP A 102 -5.48 14.17 15.42
C ASP A 102 -5.31 13.30 16.67
N ALA A 103 -4.72 13.91 17.70
CA ALA A 103 -4.41 13.24 18.96
C ALA A 103 -5.66 12.79 19.70
N ASP A 104 -6.77 13.52 19.55
CA ASP A 104 -8.04 13.17 20.17
C ASP A 104 -8.67 11.95 19.49
N ALA A 105 -8.74 11.94 18.18
CA ALA A 105 -9.19 10.77 17.43
C ALA A 105 -8.33 9.54 17.73
N ALA A 106 -7.00 9.69 17.73
CA ALA A 106 -6.08 8.61 18.10
C ALA A 106 -6.33 8.11 19.53
N ALA A 107 -6.54 9.00 20.50
CA ALA A 107 -6.82 8.64 21.88
C ALA A 107 -8.17 7.94 22.07
N ARG A 108 -9.18 8.30 21.28
CA ARG A 108 -10.51 7.69 21.28
C ARG A 108 -10.54 6.35 20.55
N SER A 109 -9.64 6.12 19.60
CA SER A 109 -9.63 4.90 18.80
C SER A 109 -9.36 3.65 19.63
N PHE A 110 -9.81 2.51 19.13
CA PHE A 110 -9.59 1.23 19.77
C PHE A 110 -8.11 0.85 19.81
N TYR A 111 -7.70 0.22 20.91
CA TYR A 111 -6.41 -0.45 21.09
C TYR A 111 -6.63 -1.76 21.84
N GLY A 112 -6.13 -2.86 21.31
CA GLY A 112 -6.24 -4.14 22.00
C GLY A 112 -6.47 -5.34 21.08
N TYR A 113 -7.09 -6.38 21.67
CA TYR A 113 -7.32 -7.63 20.95
C TYR A 113 -8.39 -7.50 19.87
N ILE A 114 -8.12 -8.11 18.74
CA ILE A 114 -9.02 -8.21 17.60
C ILE A 114 -9.38 -9.68 17.34
N GLN A 115 -10.49 -9.88 16.68
CA GLN A 115 -11.02 -11.17 16.27
C GLN A 115 -11.36 -11.12 14.79
N SER A 116 -11.01 -12.17 14.06
CA SER A 116 -11.43 -12.37 12.67
C SER A 116 -12.42 -13.51 12.56
N ASP A 117 -13.44 -13.32 11.73
CA ASP A 117 -14.46 -14.31 11.40
C ASP A 117 -14.73 -14.28 9.90
N VAL A 118 -15.11 -15.43 9.33
CA VAL A 118 -15.71 -15.52 7.99
C VAL A 118 -17.21 -15.71 8.16
N VAL A 119 -18.00 -14.83 7.53
CA VAL A 119 -19.47 -14.83 7.60
C VAL A 119 -20.04 -14.76 6.18
N GLY A 120 -20.43 -15.92 5.64
CA GLY A 120 -20.84 -16.03 4.25
C GLY A 120 -19.69 -15.77 3.28
N ASP A 121 -19.85 -14.80 2.42
CA ASP A 121 -18.87 -14.33 1.43
C ASP A 121 -17.95 -13.20 1.94
N ARG A 122 -18.03 -12.88 3.23
CA ARG A 122 -17.31 -11.76 3.83
C ARG A 122 -16.34 -12.22 4.91
N TRP A 123 -15.22 -11.54 4.97
CA TRP A 123 -14.31 -11.62 6.10
C TRP A 123 -14.48 -10.37 6.98
N LEU A 124 -14.53 -10.58 8.28
CA LEU A 124 -14.74 -9.53 9.27
C LEU A 124 -13.62 -9.55 10.29
N LEU A 125 -12.93 -8.43 10.45
CA LEU A 125 -12.01 -8.15 11.54
C LEU A 125 -12.64 -7.12 12.46
N ARG A 126 -12.69 -7.42 13.77
CA ARG A 126 -13.32 -6.51 14.73
C ARG A 126 -12.61 -6.50 16.09
N SER A 127 -12.77 -5.39 16.77
CA SER A 127 -12.32 -5.24 18.14
C SER A 127 -13.08 -6.18 19.09
N ARG A 128 -12.36 -6.69 20.10
CA ARG A 128 -12.94 -7.27 21.30
C ARG A 128 -12.93 -6.20 22.39
N GLY A 129 -13.94 -5.38 22.48
CA GLY A 129 -13.88 -4.24 23.36
C GLY A 129 -15.23 -3.75 23.88
N LYS A 130 -15.14 -2.71 24.70
CA LYS A 130 -16.31 -2.01 25.24
C LYS A 130 -17.00 -1.19 24.14
N PRO A 131 -18.33 -1.03 24.21
CA PRO A 131 -19.05 -0.08 23.35
C PRO A 131 -18.45 1.34 23.42
N GLY A 132 -18.53 2.07 22.31
CA GLY A 132 -18.04 3.46 22.22
C GLY A 132 -16.58 3.61 21.81
N ARG A 133 -15.87 2.50 21.51
CA ARG A 133 -14.51 2.49 20.95
C ARG A 133 -14.34 1.30 20.02
N GLY A 134 -15.31 1.07 19.14
CA GLY A 134 -15.32 -0.07 18.25
C GLY A 134 -14.40 0.17 17.05
N PHE A 135 -13.76 -0.91 16.60
CA PHE A 135 -13.08 -1.01 15.33
C PHE A 135 -13.66 -2.18 14.55
N SER A 136 -13.93 -2.00 13.27
CA SER A 136 -14.22 -3.10 12.35
C SER A 136 -13.67 -2.83 10.96
N PHE A 137 -13.25 -3.92 10.33
CA PHE A 137 -12.83 -3.93 8.93
C PHE A 137 -13.49 -5.14 8.28
N GLU A 138 -14.42 -4.90 7.38
CA GLU A 138 -15.21 -5.91 6.69
C GLU A 138 -14.82 -5.94 5.22
N VAL A 139 -14.55 -7.12 4.67
CA VAL A 139 -14.08 -7.29 3.29
C VAL A 139 -14.94 -8.28 2.55
N THR A 140 -15.43 -7.90 1.38
CA THR A 140 -15.96 -8.77 0.34
C THR A 140 -14.88 -8.86 -0.75
N PRO A 141 -14.15 -9.98 -0.86
CA PRO A 141 -13.05 -10.10 -1.81
C PRO A 141 -13.49 -9.82 -3.24
N GLY A 142 -12.66 -9.08 -4.00
CA GLY A 142 -12.94 -8.70 -5.38
C GLY A 142 -13.95 -7.56 -5.56
N ASP A 143 -14.53 -7.05 -4.48
CA ASP A 143 -15.54 -5.97 -4.52
C ASP A 143 -15.10 -4.79 -3.65
N LYS A 144 -15.26 -4.92 -2.33
CA LYS A 144 -15.09 -3.78 -1.42
C LYS A 144 -14.66 -4.19 -0.02
N ALA A 145 -14.16 -3.19 0.71
CA ALA A 145 -14.04 -3.23 2.15
C ALA A 145 -14.77 -2.05 2.81
N VAL A 146 -15.15 -2.23 4.06
CA VAL A 146 -15.72 -1.18 4.91
C VAL A 146 -14.89 -1.08 6.18
N TRP A 147 -14.33 0.09 6.42
CA TRP A 147 -13.52 0.36 7.60
C TRP A 147 -14.24 1.34 8.52
N ARG A 148 -14.49 0.92 9.76
CA ARG A 148 -15.16 1.74 10.76
C ARG A 148 -14.31 1.90 12.01
N GLU A 149 -14.21 3.13 12.47
CA GLU A 149 -13.74 3.52 13.80
C GLU A 149 -14.86 4.29 14.48
N GLU A 150 -15.44 3.70 15.50
CA GLU A 150 -16.63 4.24 16.17
C GLU A 150 -16.44 5.68 16.65
N GLY A 151 -17.29 6.61 16.18
CA GLY A 151 -17.22 8.03 16.49
C GLY A 151 -16.03 8.78 15.87
N ILE A 152 -15.32 8.18 14.91
CA ILE A 152 -14.18 8.80 14.23
C ILE A 152 -14.37 8.76 12.72
N MET A 153 -14.62 7.58 12.12
CA MET A 153 -14.72 7.46 10.68
C MET A 153 -15.51 6.23 10.23
N GLU A 154 -16.09 6.35 9.03
CA GLU A 154 -16.59 5.22 8.24
C GLU A 154 -16.15 5.41 6.80
N LEU A 155 -15.38 4.44 6.27
CA LEU A 155 -14.83 4.46 4.93
C LEU A 155 -15.33 3.26 4.12
N GLN A 156 -15.78 3.53 2.90
CA GLN A 156 -16.06 2.54 1.86
C GLN A 156 -14.84 2.48 0.94
N MET A 157 -14.25 1.31 0.80
CA MET A 157 -13.04 1.07 0.01
C MET A 157 -13.41 0.13 -1.14
N ARG A 158 -13.57 0.65 -2.35
CA ARG A 158 -13.90 -0.15 -3.53
C ARG A 158 -12.61 -0.63 -4.18
N GLN A 159 -12.46 -1.94 -4.33
CA GLN A 159 -11.29 -2.54 -4.94
C GLN A 159 -11.19 -2.17 -6.43
N VAL A 160 -9.97 -1.85 -6.89
CA VAL A 160 -9.65 -1.56 -8.28
C VAL A 160 -8.74 -2.67 -8.80
N GLY A 161 -9.33 -3.60 -9.56
CA GLY A 161 -8.64 -4.76 -10.11
C GLY A 161 -8.18 -5.80 -9.07
N PRO A 162 -7.31 -6.73 -9.48
CA PRO A 162 -6.74 -7.74 -8.60
C PRO A 162 -5.73 -7.15 -7.61
N ALA A 163 -5.31 -7.93 -6.63
CA ALA A 163 -4.21 -7.58 -5.74
C ALA A 163 -2.85 -7.72 -6.46
N MET A 164 -1.93 -6.80 -6.19
CA MET A 164 -0.51 -7.05 -6.44
C MET A 164 -0.05 -8.18 -5.53
N GLN A 165 0.76 -9.10 -6.05
CA GLN A 165 1.46 -10.08 -5.24
C GLN A 165 2.96 -10.05 -5.50
N MET A 166 3.73 -10.29 -4.43
CA MET A 166 5.17 -10.29 -4.49
C MET A 166 5.72 -11.33 -3.51
N TYR A 167 6.72 -12.11 -3.93
CA TYR A 167 7.44 -13.01 -3.04
C TYR A 167 8.94 -12.80 -3.16
N HIS A 168 9.55 -12.62 -2.01
CA HIS A 168 10.98 -12.49 -1.84
C HIS A 168 11.52 -13.64 -0.98
N PRO A 169 12.22 -14.61 -1.59
CA PRO A 169 12.90 -15.66 -0.85
C PRO A 169 14.22 -15.14 -0.28
N ASP A 170 14.31 -14.95 1.01
CA ASP A 170 15.54 -14.59 1.72
C ASP A 170 15.63 -15.51 2.95
N PRO A 171 16.77 -16.21 3.16
CA PRO A 171 16.93 -17.14 4.29
C PRO A 171 16.66 -16.51 5.66
N ASP A 172 16.93 -15.22 5.79
CA ASP A 172 16.79 -14.50 7.06
C ASP A 172 15.49 -13.70 7.14
N MET A 173 14.93 -13.29 5.99
CA MET A 173 13.80 -12.36 5.90
C MET A 173 12.92 -12.63 4.68
N ASP A 174 12.54 -13.88 4.47
CA ASP A 174 11.57 -14.21 3.41
C ASP A 174 10.26 -13.45 3.60
N TRP A 175 9.67 -13.01 2.49
CA TRP A 175 8.51 -12.15 2.55
C TRP A 175 7.54 -12.41 1.39
N TYR A 176 6.31 -12.72 1.73
CA TYR A 176 5.20 -12.71 0.79
C TYR A 176 4.27 -11.55 1.10
N TYR A 177 3.80 -10.87 0.07
CA TYR A 177 3.09 -9.62 0.21
C TYR A 177 1.99 -9.47 -0.82
N LEU A 178 0.83 -9.04 -0.35
CA LEU A 178 -0.30 -8.63 -1.18
C LEU A 178 -0.60 -7.16 -0.92
N ALA A 179 -0.86 -6.39 -1.97
CA ALA A 179 -1.33 -5.02 -1.88
C ALA A 179 -2.53 -4.80 -2.81
N LEU A 180 -3.61 -4.29 -2.24
CA LEU A 180 -4.81 -3.92 -2.98
C LEU A 180 -4.85 -2.42 -3.18
N VAL A 181 -5.27 -2.01 -4.38
CA VAL A 181 -5.60 -0.62 -4.70
C VAL A 181 -7.09 -0.42 -4.49
N THR A 182 -7.47 0.61 -3.78
CA THR A 182 -8.88 0.92 -3.52
C THR A 182 -9.18 2.40 -3.75
N GLU A 183 -10.33 2.69 -4.34
CA GLU A 183 -10.95 4.01 -4.23
C GLU A 183 -11.70 4.10 -2.91
N ILE A 184 -11.57 5.22 -2.22
CA ILE A 184 -12.15 5.41 -0.91
C ILE A 184 -13.10 6.60 -0.93
N THR A 185 -14.28 6.39 -0.34
CA THR A 185 -15.24 7.45 0.00
C THR A 185 -15.74 7.23 1.42
N GLY A 186 -16.25 8.26 2.07
CA GLY A 186 -16.83 8.14 3.41
C GLY A 186 -16.75 9.42 4.21
N THR A 187 -16.60 9.28 5.51
CA THR A 187 -16.48 10.40 6.44
C THR A 187 -15.35 10.18 7.43
N ILE A 188 -14.63 11.24 7.77
CA ILE A 188 -13.66 11.29 8.88
C ILE A 188 -13.94 12.53 9.69
N LEU A 189 -14.22 12.39 11.01
CA LEU A 189 -14.55 13.51 11.91
C LEU A 189 -15.65 14.40 11.32
N ASP A 190 -16.72 13.77 10.82
CA ASP A 190 -17.87 14.38 10.15
C ASP A 190 -17.55 15.13 8.82
N ASP A 191 -16.30 15.10 8.34
CA ASP A 191 -15.90 15.65 7.05
C ASP A 191 -16.07 14.59 5.96
N PRO A 192 -16.89 14.80 4.91
CA PRO A 192 -16.94 13.91 3.77
C PRO A 192 -15.60 13.84 3.07
N VAL A 193 -15.14 12.63 2.76
CA VAL A 193 -13.81 12.40 2.18
C VAL A 193 -13.86 11.53 0.95
N VAL A 194 -12.88 11.77 0.05
CA VAL A 194 -12.63 10.95 -1.14
C VAL A 194 -11.13 10.81 -1.38
N GLY A 195 -10.71 9.68 -1.94
CA GLY A 195 -9.30 9.48 -2.29
C GLY A 195 -8.95 8.05 -2.68
N VAL A 196 -7.71 7.70 -2.48
CA VAL A 196 -7.14 6.38 -2.75
C VAL A 196 -6.62 5.77 -1.47
N GLY A 197 -6.63 4.46 -1.41
CA GLY A 197 -5.98 3.73 -0.34
C GLY A 197 -5.58 2.34 -0.74
N GLY A 198 -4.94 1.69 0.19
CA GLY A 198 -4.52 0.33 0.07
C GLY A 198 -4.98 -0.52 1.23
N TRP A 199 -4.92 -1.78 0.99
CA TRP A 199 -4.95 -2.78 2.03
C TRP A 199 -3.84 -3.77 1.75
N GLU A 200 -2.94 -3.88 2.69
CA GLU A 200 -1.73 -4.66 2.57
C GLU A 200 -1.77 -5.85 3.51
N LEU A 201 -1.32 -7.01 3.03
CA LEU A 201 -1.15 -8.22 3.82
C LEU A 201 0.29 -8.72 3.65
N ALA A 202 0.92 -9.07 4.76
CA ALA A 202 2.29 -9.56 4.75
C ALA A 202 2.43 -10.86 5.54
N TRP A 203 3.30 -11.73 5.04
CA TRP A 203 3.71 -12.98 5.69
C TRP A 203 5.24 -13.06 5.68
N SER A 204 5.82 -13.51 6.78
CA SER A 204 7.27 -13.72 6.93
C SER A 204 7.55 -14.65 8.11
N ASN A 205 8.66 -15.36 8.06
CA ASN A 205 9.17 -16.13 9.20
C ASN A 205 10.21 -15.37 10.02
N ALA A 206 10.61 -14.19 9.58
CA ALA A 206 11.64 -13.38 10.23
C ALA A 206 11.27 -12.87 11.62
N GLY A 207 9.99 -12.96 12.03
CA GLY A 207 9.52 -12.41 13.29
C GLY A 207 9.63 -10.89 13.41
N ALA A 208 9.95 -10.19 12.31
CA ALA A 208 10.07 -8.76 12.27
C ALA A 208 8.72 -8.12 12.60
N LEU A 209 8.69 -7.35 13.67
CA LEU A 209 7.51 -6.57 14.08
C LEU A 209 7.44 -5.23 13.33
N ASP A 210 8.57 -4.78 12.79
CA ASP A 210 8.71 -3.53 12.06
C ASP A 210 8.94 -3.83 10.58
N TRP A 211 7.96 -3.47 9.72
CA TRP A 211 8.05 -3.68 8.28
C TRP A 211 9.30 -3.01 7.65
N ARG A 212 9.83 -1.95 8.27
CA ARG A 212 11.06 -1.27 7.83
C ARG A 212 12.30 -2.13 7.94
N GLU A 213 12.25 -3.18 8.77
CA GLU A 213 13.33 -4.14 8.92
C GLU A 213 13.30 -5.22 7.85
N LEU A 214 12.18 -5.35 7.12
CA LEU A 214 12.07 -6.27 6.01
C LEU A 214 13.07 -5.91 4.90
N ALA A 215 13.54 -6.94 4.20
CA ALA A 215 14.60 -6.79 3.20
C ALA A 215 14.24 -5.81 2.09
N VAL A 216 12.99 -5.84 1.63
CA VAL A 216 12.52 -5.00 0.52
C VAL A 216 12.51 -3.52 0.90
N PRO A 217 11.76 -3.04 1.91
CA PRO A 217 11.78 -1.64 2.30
C PRO A 217 13.19 -1.16 2.65
N ARG A 218 13.93 -1.94 3.39
CA ARG A 218 15.24 -1.53 3.92
C ARG A 218 16.32 -1.35 2.86
N ARG A 219 16.32 -2.17 1.81
CA ARG A 219 17.42 -2.24 0.83
C ARG A 219 17.12 -1.59 -0.50
N CYS A 220 15.87 -1.51 -0.87
CA CYS A 220 15.50 -1.34 -2.27
C CYS A 220 14.54 -0.21 -2.53
N GLU A 221 13.70 0.13 -1.59
CA GLU A 221 12.68 1.13 -1.77
C GLU A 221 13.27 2.54 -1.70
N ASP A 222 13.07 3.30 -2.76
CA ASP A 222 13.25 4.75 -2.77
C ASP A 222 11.88 5.43 -2.76
N MET A 223 10.86 4.77 -3.30
CA MET A 223 9.49 5.23 -3.38
C MET A 223 8.51 4.06 -3.33
N TRP A 224 7.45 4.19 -2.54
CA TRP A 224 6.21 3.43 -2.67
C TRP A 224 5.12 4.34 -3.18
N MET A 225 4.32 3.86 -4.13
CA MET A 225 3.20 4.63 -4.68
C MET A 225 1.98 3.75 -4.88
N ILE A 226 0.81 4.35 -4.61
CA ILE A 226 -0.48 3.81 -4.98
C ILE A 226 -1.31 4.95 -5.58
N TYR A 227 -2.01 4.69 -6.70
CA TYR A 227 -2.90 5.68 -7.29
C TYR A 227 -4.09 5.05 -8.01
N VAL A 228 -5.10 5.87 -8.23
CA VAL A 228 -6.24 5.57 -9.11
C VAL A 228 -6.55 6.81 -9.95
N ASN A 229 -6.66 6.60 -11.25
CA ASN A 229 -7.17 7.57 -12.24
C ASN A 229 -8.50 7.10 -12.79
N ARG A 230 -9.45 8.01 -12.89
CA ARG A 230 -10.66 7.85 -13.70
C ARG A 230 -10.59 8.79 -14.86
N TYR A 231 -10.95 8.31 -16.04
CA TYR A 231 -10.96 9.06 -17.26
C TYR A 231 -12.40 9.39 -17.68
N ASP A 232 -12.57 10.44 -18.49
CA ASP A 232 -13.89 10.90 -18.97
C ASP A 232 -14.62 9.85 -19.82
N ASP A 233 -13.89 8.91 -20.42
CA ASP A 233 -14.44 7.78 -21.16
C ASP A 233 -14.95 6.64 -20.26
N GLY A 234 -14.87 6.80 -18.94
CA GLY A 234 -15.26 5.83 -17.93
C GLY A 234 -14.21 4.76 -17.63
N SER A 235 -13.08 4.78 -18.33
CA SER A 235 -11.97 3.85 -18.04
C SER A 235 -11.29 4.18 -16.71
N VAL A 236 -10.66 3.17 -16.11
CA VAL A 236 -9.96 3.26 -14.82
C VAL A 236 -8.55 2.73 -14.97
N GLU A 237 -7.60 3.45 -14.42
CA GLU A 237 -6.21 3.02 -14.26
C GLU A 237 -5.82 3.11 -12.79
N GLY A 238 -5.08 2.13 -12.30
CA GLY A 238 -4.54 2.15 -10.94
C GLY A 238 -3.21 1.43 -10.88
N ALA A 239 -2.41 1.74 -9.87
CA ALA A 239 -1.16 1.01 -9.63
C ALA A 239 -0.84 0.93 -8.14
N ALA A 240 -0.04 -0.09 -7.80
CA ALA A 240 0.70 -0.21 -6.57
C ALA A 240 2.12 -0.60 -6.94
N LEU A 241 3.12 0.18 -6.54
CA LEU A 241 4.48 -0.05 -7.00
C LEU A 241 5.55 0.43 -6.03
N TYR A 242 6.64 -0.31 -5.99
CA TYR A 242 7.93 0.11 -5.47
C TYR A 242 8.80 0.56 -6.65
N ALA A 243 9.50 1.67 -6.50
CA ALA A 243 10.42 2.13 -7.52
C ALA A 243 11.69 2.67 -6.91
N ASN A 244 12.75 2.69 -7.71
CA ASN A 244 14.04 3.27 -7.32
C ASN A 244 14.78 3.81 -8.54
N ALA A 245 15.78 4.65 -8.29
CA ALA A 245 16.59 5.26 -9.35
C ALA A 245 17.43 4.25 -10.15
N ARG A 246 17.62 3.03 -9.64
CA ARG A 246 18.41 1.98 -10.30
C ARG A 246 17.62 1.22 -11.36
N GLY A 247 16.31 1.38 -11.39
CA GLY A 247 15.42 0.69 -12.34
C GLY A 247 15.17 -0.78 -12.00
N SER A 248 15.24 -1.14 -10.72
CA SER A 248 14.93 -2.49 -10.23
C SER A 248 13.62 -2.56 -9.45
N GLY A 249 12.77 -1.55 -9.57
CA GLY A 249 11.47 -1.51 -8.94
C GLY A 249 10.49 -2.55 -9.52
N VAL A 250 9.47 -2.85 -8.74
CA VAL A 250 8.43 -3.83 -9.04
C VAL A 250 7.05 -3.32 -8.62
N GLY A 251 6.01 -3.81 -9.26
CA GLY A 251 4.66 -3.37 -8.92
C GLY A 251 3.58 -4.04 -9.76
N MET A 252 2.43 -3.40 -9.76
CA MET A 252 1.26 -3.78 -10.53
C MET A 252 0.68 -2.53 -11.20
N LEU A 253 0.25 -2.68 -12.44
CA LEU A 253 -0.62 -1.74 -13.14
C LEU A 253 -1.97 -2.42 -13.39
N VAL A 254 -3.04 -1.70 -13.12
CA VAL A 254 -4.42 -2.10 -13.41
C VAL A 254 -4.98 -1.17 -14.48
N GLU A 255 -5.55 -1.73 -15.53
CA GLU A 255 -6.27 -1.00 -16.57
C GLU A 255 -7.65 -1.68 -16.76
N ASN A 256 -8.72 -0.97 -16.47
CA ASN A 256 -10.11 -1.47 -16.56
C ASN A 256 -10.33 -2.80 -15.81
N ASN A 257 -9.88 -2.88 -14.57
CA ASN A 257 -9.93 -4.05 -13.68
C ASN A 257 -9.05 -5.24 -14.11
N VAL A 258 -8.24 -5.09 -15.15
CA VAL A 258 -7.24 -6.09 -15.54
C VAL A 258 -5.89 -5.67 -14.98
N GLY A 259 -5.34 -6.49 -14.11
CA GLY A 259 -4.03 -6.23 -13.50
C GLY A 259 -2.91 -6.99 -14.21
N ARG A 260 -1.72 -6.41 -14.20
CA ARG A 260 -0.49 -7.07 -14.64
C ARG A 260 0.70 -6.66 -13.77
N GLY A 261 1.60 -7.60 -13.52
CA GLY A 261 2.84 -7.32 -12.82
C GLY A 261 3.78 -6.46 -13.67
N LEU A 262 4.45 -5.53 -13.01
CA LEU A 262 5.49 -4.69 -13.59
C LEU A 262 6.85 -5.02 -12.96
N ARG A 263 7.88 -4.96 -13.79
CA ARG A 263 9.28 -5.11 -13.38
C ARG A 263 10.12 -3.96 -13.95
N ASN A 264 11.33 -3.82 -13.42
CA ASN A 264 12.28 -2.82 -13.89
C ASN A 264 11.73 -1.39 -13.85
N ILE A 265 10.96 -1.09 -12.80
CA ILE A 265 10.41 0.25 -12.61
C ILE A 265 11.53 1.17 -12.15
N ARG A 266 11.74 2.24 -12.91
CA ARG A 266 12.69 3.29 -12.58
C ARG A 266 11.95 4.52 -12.10
N SER A 267 12.45 5.18 -11.07
CA SER A 267 11.91 6.45 -10.58
C SER A 267 12.94 7.56 -10.53
N GLU A 268 12.45 8.79 -10.63
CA GLU A 268 13.19 10.02 -10.43
C GLU A 268 12.37 10.95 -9.54
N VAL A 269 13.01 11.54 -8.54
CA VAL A 269 12.38 12.44 -7.56
C VAL A 269 12.85 13.86 -7.84
N PHE A 270 11.91 14.80 -8.00
CA PHE A 270 12.19 16.23 -8.15
C PHE A 270 11.71 16.95 -6.90
N VAL A 271 12.57 17.78 -6.33
CA VAL A 271 12.27 18.54 -5.13
C VAL A 271 12.02 20.02 -5.46
N ASP A 272 11.23 20.65 -4.62
CA ASP A 272 11.03 22.10 -4.67
C ASP A 272 12.17 22.86 -3.97
N SER A 273 12.08 24.19 -3.93
CA SER A 273 13.07 25.04 -3.27
C SER A 273 13.20 24.85 -1.75
N ALA A 274 12.24 24.14 -1.14
CA ALA A 274 12.26 23.77 0.27
C ALA A 274 12.83 22.35 0.51
N GLY A 275 13.24 21.64 -0.57
CA GLY A 275 13.72 20.28 -0.52
C GLY A 275 12.61 19.23 -0.36
N SER A 276 11.35 19.60 -0.59
CA SER A 276 10.22 18.65 -0.53
C SER A 276 9.91 18.08 -1.91
N PRO A 277 9.64 16.77 -2.04
CA PRO A 277 9.18 16.17 -3.27
C PRO A 277 7.95 16.89 -3.82
N SER A 278 8.10 17.49 -4.98
CA SER A 278 7.04 18.22 -5.69
C SER A 278 6.54 17.46 -6.90
N ARG A 279 7.40 16.62 -7.47
CA ARG A 279 7.12 15.82 -8.64
C ARG A 279 7.93 14.52 -8.58
N LEU A 280 7.30 13.43 -8.99
CA LEU A 280 7.95 12.13 -9.18
C LEU A 280 7.67 11.67 -10.60
N GLN A 281 8.66 11.08 -11.26
CA GLN A 281 8.43 10.35 -12.50
C GLN A 281 8.80 8.88 -12.28
N TRP A 282 8.03 7.99 -12.86
CA TRP A 282 8.38 6.59 -12.93
C TRP A 282 8.10 6.02 -14.32
N SER A 283 8.90 5.06 -14.71
CA SER A 283 8.80 4.45 -16.03
C SER A 283 8.92 2.93 -15.95
N SER A 284 8.16 2.28 -16.80
CA SER A 284 8.21 0.82 -17.02
C SER A 284 7.70 0.51 -18.43
N GLU A 285 8.30 -0.47 -19.10
CA GLU A 285 7.83 -0.98 -20.40
C GLU A 285 7.66 0.11 -21.48
N GLY A 286 8.51 1.14 -21.47
CA GLY A 286 8.48 2.23 -22.43
C GLY A 286 7.42 3.31 -22.19
N ARG A 287 6.63 3.20 -21.13
CA ARG A 287 5.68 4.23 -20.69
C ARG A 287 6.27 5.00 -19.50
N THR A 288 5.83 6.24 -19.34
CA THR A 288 6.27 7.10 -18.24
C THR A 288 5.06 7.78 -17.62
N TRP A 289 5.03 7.78 -16.29
CA TRP A 289 4.01 8.49 -15.51
C TRP A 289 4.66 9.59 -14.69
N GLU A 290 3.91 10.61 -14.44
CA GLU A 290 4.30 11.73 -13.61
C GLU A 290 3.30 11.91 -12.47
N TRP A 291 3.79 11.89 -11.25
CA TRP A 291 3.05 12.28 -10.07
C TRP A 291 3.40 13.74 -9.73
N THR A 292 2.41 14.52 -9.34
CA THR A 292 2.58 15.90 -8.88
C THR A 292 1.89 16.06 -7.54
N ALA A 293 2.57 16.67 -6.58
CA ALA A 293 2.01 16.89 -5.25
C ALA A 293 0.83 17.86 -5.29
N ASP A 294 -0.24 17.54 -4.58
CA ASP A 294 -1.36 18.46 -4.35
C ASP A 294 -0.99 19.56 -3.37
N ASN A 295 -0.26 19.17 -2.32
CA ASN A 295 0.20 20.03 -1.27
C ASN A 295 1.69 19.76 -1.03
N PRO A 296 2.57 20.79 -1.07
CA PRO A 296 3.99 20.61 -0.83
C PRO A 296 4.34 20.19 0.60
N SER A 297 3.40 20.28 1.55
CA SER A 297 3.66 19.81 2.90
C SER A 297 3.58 18.28 3.00
N SER A 298 4.70 17.67 3.41
CA SER A 298 4.76 16.25 3.69
C SER A 298 3.93 15.88 4.93
N LEU A 299 3.30 14.71 4.88
CA LEU A 299 2.70 14.07 6.05
C LEU A 299 3.77 13.18 6.70
N THR A 300 4.55 13.71 7.63
CA THR A 300 5.46 12.88 8.40
C THR A 300 4.76 12.32 9.63
N SER A 301 4.93 11.03 9.87
CA SER A 301 4.58 10.49 11.17
C SER A 301 5.57 10.96 12.23
N PRO A 302 5.14 11.58 13.34
CA PRO A 302 6.04 11.84 14.46
C PRO A 302 6.72 10.59 15.03
N ARG A 303 6.11 9.43 14.81
CA ARG A 303 6.66 8.13 15.21
C ARG A 303 7.66 7.56 14.22
N ASN A 304 7.65 8.07 12.99
CA ASN A 304 8.53 7.61 11.94
C ASN A 304 8.94 8.76 11.00
N PRO A 305 9.87 9.62 11.43
CA PRO A 305 10.33 10.74 10.61
C PRO A 305 11.10 10.31 9.36
N SER A 306 11.40 9.01 9.22
CA SER A 306 12.12 8.46 8.07
C SER A 306 11.22 8.26 6.85
N TYR A 307 9.91 8.39 6.99
CA TYR A 307 8.96 8.27 5.90
C TYR A 307 8.23 9.58 5.69
N LEU A 308 8.28 10.04 4.46
CA LEU A 308 7.58 11.22 4.00
C LEU A 308 6.44 10.77 3.09
N TRP A 309 5.22 11.08 3.51
CA TRP A 309 4.00 10.75 2.78
C TRP A 309 3.46 11.98 2.08
N TYR A 310 3.13 11.82 0.81
CA TYR A 310 2.64 12.90 -0.02
C TYR A 310 1.36 12.50 -0.73
N MET A 311 0.44 13.43 -0.87
CA MET A 311 -0.75 13.29 -1.69
C MET A 311 -0.58 14.05 -2.99
N GLY A 312 -1.16 13.51 -4.06
CA GLY A 312 -1.06 14.12 -5.36
C GLY A 312 -1.94 13.47 -6.41
N GLN A 313 -1.55 13.73 -7.64
CA GLN A 313 -2.21 13.22 -8.83
C GLN A 313 -1.17 12.58 -9.73
N VAL A 314 -1.60 11.59 -10.52
CA VAL A 314 -0.75 10.90 -11.50
C VAL A 314 -1.30 11.09 -12.89
N ARG A 315 -0.43 11.31 -13.87
CA ARG A 315 -0.77 11.25 -15.29
C ARG A 315 0.26 10.44 -16.05
N GLU A 316 -0.15 9.75 -17.08
CA GLU A 316 0.76 9.15 -18.04
C GLU A 316 1.22 10.24 -19.03
N LEU A 317 2.53 10.35 -19.24
CA LEU A 317 3.08 11.32 -20.20
C LEU A 317 2.90 10.83 -21.63
N GLY A 318 2.45 11.73 -22.52
CA GLY A 318 2.16 11.38 -23.91
C GLY A 318 0.82 10.65 -24.11
N ASN A 319 -0.01 10.57 -23.08
CA ASN A 319 -1.37 10.06 -23.17
C ASN A 319 -2.37 11.24 -23.22
N ASP A 320 -3.21 11.25 -24.23
CA ASP A 320 -4.18 12.34 -24.48
C ASP A 320 -5.54 12.11 -23.80
N ARG A 321 -5.70 11.05 -23.01
CA ARG A 321 -6.95 10.78 -22.27
C ARG A 321 -7.17 11.87 -21.22
N CYS A 322 -8.38 12.41 -21.18
CA CYS A 322 -8.77 13.38 -20.17
C CYS A 322 -9.04 12.68 -18.82
N ILE A 323 -8.37 13.14 -17.77
CA ILE A 323 -8.53 12.63 -16.41
C ILE A 323 -9.70 13.34 -15.75
N ALA A 324 -10.75 12.61 -15.41
CA ALA A 324 -11.89 13.10 -14.64
C ALA A 324 -11.55 13.24 -13.14
N SER A 325 -10.81 12.28 -12.58
CA SER A 325 -10.26 12.37 -11.23
C SER A 325 -8.98 11.56 -11.09
N SER A 326 -8.07 12.05 -10.26
CA SER A 326 -6.81 11.40 -9.92
C SER A 326 -6.55 11.53 -8.43
N TYR A 327 -6.29 10.41 -7.78
CA TYR A 327 -5.89 10.35 -6.39
C TYR A 327 -4.65 9.48 -6.29
N ALA A 328 -3.62 10.00 -5.65
CA ALA A 328 -2.36 9.30 -5.50
C ALA A 328 -1.75 9.53 -4.11
N TYR A 329 -1.13 8.49 -3.62
CA TYR A 329 -0.27 8.49 -2.46
C TYR A 329 1.15 8.13 -2.89
N ALA A 330 2.12 8.90 -2.44
CA ALA A 330 3.52 8.59 -2.60
C ALA A 330 4.23 8.62 -1.25
N GLU A 331 4.98 7.59 -0.97
CA GLU A 331 5.91 7.50 0.15
C GLU A 331 7.33 7.59 -0.41
N VAL A 332 8.09 8.55 0.07
CA VAL A 332 9.45 8.83 -0.42
C VAL A 332 10.44 8.72 0.72
N LEU A 333 11.51 7.98 0.52
CA LEU A 333 12.56 7.86 1.52
C LEU A 333 13.49 9.08 1.49
N PRO A 334 13.81 9.68 2.64
CA PRO A 334 14.66 10.87 2.73
C PRO A 334 16.04 10.72 2.07
N ARG A 335 16.60 9.50 2.04
CA ARG A 335 17.86 9.21 1.35
C ARG A 335 17.83 9.51 -0.15
N THR A 336 16.64 9.44 -0.77
CA THR A 336 16.45 9.71 -2.21
C THR A 336 16.46 11.21 -2.48
N ILE A 337 15.98 12.01 -1.53
CA ILE A 337 15.94 13.47 -1.63
C ILE A 337 17.36 14.05 -1.61
N GLY A 338 18.25 13.53 -0.75
CA GLY A 338 19.65 13.98 -0.69
C GLY A 338 20.51 13.63 -1.92
N LEU A 339 20.08 12.66 -2.72
CA LEU A 339 20.79 12.30 -3.97
C LEU A 339 20.49 13.26 -5.12
N ALA A 340 19.33 13.93 -5.11
CA ALA A 340 18.97 14.91 -6.12
C ALA A 340 19.79 16.22 -6.01
N GLU A 341 20.24 16.58 -4.81
CA GLU A 341 21.07 17.78 -4.60
C GLU A 341 22.52 17.64 -5.15
N HIS A 342 22.97 16.41 -5.37
CA HIS A 342 24.32 16.13 -5.89
C HIS A 342 24.37 15.85 -7.39
N ALA A 343 23.24 15.86 -8.06
CA ALA A 343 23.11 15.59 -9.52
C ALA A 343 22.84 16.84 -10.36
N SER A 344 22.87 18.04 -9.77
CA SER A 344 22.65 19.34 -10.45
C SER A 344 23.95 20.07 -10.74
#